data_6e63614b95a48f0e572747b34f6fe5d8
#
_entry.id   6e63614b95a48f0e572747b34f6fe5d8
#
_cell.length_a   1.000
_cell.length_b   1.000
_cell.length_c   1.000
_cell.angle_alpha   90.00
_cell.angle_beta   90.00
_cell.angle_gamma   90.00
#
_symmetry.space_group_name_H-M   'P 1'
#
loop_
_entity.id
_entity.type
_entity.pdbx_description
1 polymer ?
#
loop_
_entity_poly.entity_id
_entity_poly.type
_entity_poly.pdbx_seq_one_letter_code
_entity_poly.pdbx_strand_id
1 'polypeptide(L)'
;MKTMATSWERIWSKKTVGNFDKITLGDLILANGYDNGVGSYSEDTWHLMVSDLSERTQLLPGKKVLEIGCGSGAVLYALNEIVKIDSYGIDYSESLIEVAKVAIPEGNFVVQEADKPCFSETSFDMIFSNGVFFYFPDQEYVKRVIINWTNQISTGGQFVLLDLPDKEYEKIYHQERKKAYKDPAKYEADYKDLRHLFFDKNSVAEFLETIGMRDVRVFPHAVPSYGNARFRFNIICSKP
;
A
#
# COMPACT_ATOMS: atom_id res chain seq x y z
N MET A 1 0.46 27.71 2.41
CA MET A 1 1.15 27.56 1.10
C MET A 1 0.76 26.19 0.56
N LYS A 2 0.10 26.11 -0.60
CA LYS A 2 -0.10 24.83 -1.28
C LYS A 2 1.28 24.32 -1.71
N THR A 3 1.76 23.24 -1.11
CA THR A 3 2.94 22.51 -1.61
C THR A 3 2.66 22.14 -3.08
N MET A 4 3.64 22.37 -3.96
CA MET A 4 3.50 21.94 -5.35
C MET A 4 3.31 20.42 -5.35
N ALA A 5 2.23 19.96 -6.01
CA ALA A 5 1.91 18.54 -6.13
C ALA A 5 3.12 17.76 -6.64
N THR A 6 3.46 16.65 -5.99
CA THR A 6 4.54 15.77 -6.45
C THR A 6 4.21 15.20 -7.83
N SER A 7 5.22 14.70 -8.54
CA SER A 7 4.98 14.08 -9.85
C SER A 7 4.08 12.85 -9.75
N TRP A 8 4.16 12.11 -8.65
CA TRP A 8 3.28 10.96 -8.35
C TRP A 8 1.84 11.40 -8.06
N GLU A 9 1.64 12.45 -7.27
CA GLU A 9 0.31 13.01 -6.95
C GLU A 9 -0.46 13.38 -8.22
N ARG A 10 0.22 13.97 -9.21
CA ARG A 10 -0.40 14.30 -10.52
C ARG A 10 -0.82 13.07 -11.33
N ILE A 11 -0.19 11.92 -11.12
CA ILE A 11 -0.54 10.65 -11.79
C ILE A 11 -1.76 10.03 -11.10
N TRP A 12 -1.71 9.89 -9.79
CA TRP A 12 -2.74 9.19 -9.03
C TRP A 12 -4.06 9.96 -8.94
N SER A 13 -4.02 11.29 -8.88
CA SER A 13 -5.25 12.13 -8.85
C SER A 13 -6.11 12.06 -10.11
N LYS A 14 -5.62 11.42 -11.18
CA LYS A 14 -6.37 11.22 -12.43
C LYS A 14 -6.93 9.80 -12.58
N LYS A 15 -6.60 8.89 -11.69
CA LYS A 15 -7.07 7.51 -11.73
C LYS A 15 -8.52 7.45 -11.22
N THR A 16 -9.34 6.63 -11.89
CA THR A 16 -10.74 6.39 -11.55
C THR A 16 -11.21 5.10 -12.24
N VAL A 17 -12.45 4.71 -12.02
CA VAL A 17 -13.12 3.61 -12.75
C VAL A 17 -14.01 4.15 -13.85
N GLY A 18 -14.22 3.34 -14.90
CA GLY A 18 -15.03 3.73 -16.04
C GLY A 18 -16.54 3.71 -15.79
N ASN A 19 -17.01 2.87 -14.87
CA ASN A 19 -18.44 2.72 -14.56
C ASN A 19 -18.65 2.56 -13.05
N PHE A 20 -19.36 3.49 -12.44
CA PHE A 20 -19.69 3.50 -11.01
C PHE A 20 -20.91 2.64 -10.65
N ASP A 21 -21.76 2.29 -11.62
CA ASP A 21 -23.00 1.51 -11.36
C ASP A 21 -22.71 0.04 -11.04
N LYS A 22 -21.57 -0.47 -11.51
CA LYS A 22 -21.14 -1.85 -11.28
C LYS A 22 -19.62 -1.92 -11.21
N ILE A 23 -19.09 -1.73 -10.00
CA ILE A 23 -17.64 -1.83 -9.73
C ILE A 23 -17.31 -3.28 -9.37
N THR A 24 -16.32 -3.86 -10.05
CA THR A 24 -15.77 -5.18 -9.76
C THR A 24 -14.40 -5.06 -9.08
N LEU A 25 -13.93 -6.14 -8.46
CA LEU A 25 -12.56 -6.18 -7.92
C LEU A 25 -11.51 -5.88 -9.00
N GLY A 26 -11.71 -6.39 -10.21
CA GLY A 26 -10.83 -6.10 -11.36
C GLY A 26 -10.75 -4.61 -11.67
N ASP A 27 -11.87 -3.88 -11.64
CA ASP A 27 -11.89 -2.43 -11.84
C ASP A 27 -11.10 -1.69 -10.75
N LEU A 28 -11.21 -2.13 -9.50
CA LEU A 28 -10.47 -1.57 -8.37
C LEU A 28 -8.96 -1.80 -8.49
N ILE A 29 -8.56 -3.01 -8.86
CA ILE A 29 -7.15 -3.36 -9.10
C ILE A 29 -6.56 -2.48 -10.21
N LEU A 30 -7.28 -2.31 -11.32
CA LEU A 30 -6.87 -1.48 -12.45
C LEU A 30 -6.78 0.01 -12.05
N ALA A 31 -7.77 0.52 -11.29
CA ALA A 31 -7.76 1.90 -10.79
C ALA A 31 -6.55 2.18 -9.89
N ASN A 32 -6.09 1.18 -9.11
CA ASN A 32 -4.88 1.26 -8.29
C ASN A 32 -3.57 1.09 -9.11
N GLY A 33 -3.65 1.08 -10.45
CA GLY A 33 -2.47 1.10 -11.32
C GLY A 33 -1.81 -0.25 -11.56
N TYR A 34 -2.45 -1.35 -11.20
CA TYR A 34 -1.98 -2.71 -11.49
C TYR A 34 -2.47 -3.21 -12.86
N ASP A 35 -2.43 -2.32 -13.85
CA ASP A 35 -3.08 -2.48 -15.15
C ASP A 35 -2.14 -3.00 -16.26
N ASN A 36 -0.82 -2.85 -16.12
CA ASN A 36 0.10 -3.12 -17.22
C ASN A 36 1.43 -3.79 -16.83
N GLY A 37 1.87 -4.70 -17.69
CA GLY A 37 3.23 -5.23 -17.70
C GLY A 37 3.62 -5.99 -16.42
N VAL A 38 4.84 -5.74 -15.96
CA VAL A 38 5.46 -6.47 -14.82
C VAL A 38 4.73 -6.22 -13.50
N GLY A 39 4.00 -5.11 -13.40
CA GLY A 39 3.23 -4.72 -12.20
C GLY A 39 1.76 -5.15 -12.22
N SER A 40 1.30 -5.92 -13.21
CA SER A 40 -0.10 -6.34 -13.30
C SER A 40 -0.44 -7.46 -12.32
N TYR A 41 -1.70 -7.43 -11.85
CA TYR A 41 -2.32 -8.50 -11.07
C TYR A 41 -3.58 -9.01 -11.78
N SER A 42 -3.81 -10.33 -11.74
CA SER A 42 -5.15 -10.91 -11.96
C SER A 42 -5.92 -10.91 -10.64
N GLU A 43 -7.25 -11.02 -10.69
CA GLU A 43 -8.07 -11.17 -9.49
C GLU A 43 -7.64 -12.38 -8.66
N ASP A 44 -7.32 -13.52 -9.28
CA ASP A 44 -6.83 -14.71 -8.58
C ASP A 44 -5.55 -14.45 -7.79
N THR A 45 -4.58 -13.79 -8.42
CA THR A 45 -3.30 -13.45 -7.74
C THR A 45 -3.48 -12.39 -6.67
N TRP A 46 -4.46 -11.49 -6.84
CA TRP A 46 -4.85 -10.52 -5.82
C TRP A 46 -5.45 -11.21 -4.61
N HIS A 47 -6.36 -12.15 -4.82
CA HIS A 47 -6.93 -12.96 -3.73
C HIS A 47 -5.86 -13.78 -2.98
N LEU A 48 -4.86 -14.33 -3.67
CA LEU A 48 -3.73 -15.00 -3.00
C LEU A 48 -2.97 -14.05 -2.05
N MET A 49 -2.69 -12.82 -2.49
CA MET A 49 -2.02 -11.82 -1.66
C MET A 49 -2.88 -11.45 -0.43
N VAL A 50 -4.16 -11.22 -0.64
CA VAL A 50 -5.09 -10.82 0.43
C VAL A 50 -5.34 -11.96 1.41
N SER A 51 -5.41 -13.20 0.93
CA SER A 51 -5.51 -14.40 1.78
C SER A 51 -4.28 -14.57 2.65
N ASP A 52 -3.05 -14.43 2.08
CA ASP A 52 -1.81 -14.47 2.85
C ASP A 52 -1.76 -13.38 3.95
N LEU A 53 -2.24 -12.16 3.63
CA LEU A 53 -2.37 -11.08 4.63
C LEU A 53 -3.31 -11.49 5.76
N SER A 54 -4.52 -11.97 5.43
CA SER A 54 -5.53 -12.40 6.41
C SER A 54 -5.03 -13.53 7.30
N GLU A 55 -4.38 -14.55 6.72
CA GLU A 55 -3.82 -15.69 7.44
C GLU A 55 -2.67 -15.28 8.39
N ARG A 56 -1.71 -14.49 7.91
CA ARG A 56 -0.56 -14.05 8.72
C ARG A 56 -0.96 -13.16 9.87
N THR A 57 -2.00 -12.36 9.69
CA THR A 57 -2.53 -11.47 10.72
C THR A 57 -3.56 -12.14 11.61
N GLN A 58 -3.99 -13.37 11.27
CA GLN A 58 -5.08 -14.08 11.95
C GLN A 58 -6.33 -13.19 12.08
N LEU A 59 -6.65 -12.49 10.98
CA LEU A 59 -7.69 -11.47 10.95
C LEU A 59 -9.06 -12.10 11.27
N LEU A 60 -9.77 -11.50 12.22
CA LEU A 60 -11.08 -11.96 12.69
C LEU A 60 -12.19 -11.00 12.25
N PRO A 61 -13.45 -11.49 12.14
CA PRO A 61 -14.60 -10.64 11.84
C PRO A 61 -14.80 -9.50 12.86
N GLY A 62 -15.27 -8.35 12.38
CA GLY A 62 -15.54 -7.16 13.20
C GLY A 62 -14.29 -6.39 13.64
N LYS A 63 -13.10 -6.76 13.17
CA LYS A 63 -11.88 -6.03 13.46
C LYS A 63 -11.81 -4.72 12.67
N LYS A 64 -11.33 -3.66 13.32
CA LYS A 64 -11.08 -2.35 12.69
C LYS A 64 -9.76 -2.36 11.94
N VAL A 65 -9.86 -2.24 10.64
CA VAL A 65 -8.72 -2.34 9.72
C VAL A 65 -8.58 -1.06 8.92
N LEU A 66 -7.40 -0.44 8.97
CA LEU A 66 -7.09 0.76 8.20
C LEU A 66 -6.01 0.49 7.15
N GLU A 67 -6.25 0.95 5.92
CA GLU A 67 -5.27 0.98 4.84
C GLU A 67 -4.76 2.40 4.61
N ILE A 68 -3.43 2.59 4.70
CA ILE A 68 -2.73 3.83 4.36
C ILE A 68 -2.43 3.80 2.85
N GLY A 69 -2.98 4.78 2.10
CA GLY A 69 -2.89 4.80 0.64
C GLY A 69 -3.80 3.75 0.02
N CYS A 70 -5.08 3.70 0.44
CA CYS A 70 -6.02 2.67 0.02
C CYS A 70 -6.42 2.75 -1.47
N GLY A 71 -6.16 3.88 -2.12
CA GLY A 71 -6.60 4.12 -3.48
C GLY A 71 -8.11 3.90 -3.62
N SER A 72 -8.50 3.03 -4.56
CA SER A 72 -9.89 2.61 -4.81
C SER A 72 -10.46 1.62 -3.79
N GLY A 73 -9.67 1.22 -2.77
CA GLY A 73 -10.09 0.26 -1.74
C GLY A 73 -9.97 -1.22 -2.14
N ALA A 74 -9.19 -1.56 -3.18
CA ALA A 74 -9.11 -2.92 -3.73
C ALA A 74 -8.71 -3.99 -2.71
N VAL A 75 -7.77 -3.70 -1.79
CA VAL A 75 -7.37 -4.68 -0.75
C VAL A 75 -8.47 -4.83 0.29
N LEU A 76 -9.03 -3.72 0.79
CA LEU A 76 -10.12 -3.74 1.76
C LEU A 76 -11.38 -4.42 1.20
N TYR A 77 -11.68 -4.22 -0.09
CA TYR A 77 -12.79 -4.91 -0.77
C TYR A 77 -12.58 -6.42 -0.75
N ALA A 78 -11.43 -6.90 -1.22
CA ALA A 78 -11.13 -8.33 -1.23
C ALA A 78 -11.00 -8.94 0.19
N LEU A 79 -10.50 -8.18 1.19
CA LEU A 79 -10.54 -8.62 2.59
C LEU A 79 -11.96 -8.85 3.07
N ASN A 80 -12.92 -7.96 2.73
CA ASN A 80 -14.32 -8.10 3.10
C ASN A 80 -15.02 -9.30 2.43
N GLU A 81 -14.51 -9.81 1.33
CA GLU A 81 -15.00 -11.06 0.74
C GLU A 81 -14.57 -12.29 1.56
N ILE A 82 -13.40 -12.22 2.22
CA ILE A 82 -12.84 -13.31 3.04
C ILE A 82 -13.31 -13.20 4.49
N VAL A 83 -13.18 -12.01 5.09
CA VAL A 83 -13.50 -11.73 6.51
C VAL A 83 -14.19 -10.38 6.61
N LYS A 84 -15.40 -10.35 7.16
CA LYS A 84 -16.12 -9.08 7.38
C LYS A 84 -15.42 -8.23 8.42
N ILE A 85 -14.89 -7.09 8.00
CA ILE A 85 -14.13 -6.15 8.82
C ILE A 85 -14.77 -4.76 8.82
N ASP A 86 -14.47 -3.96 9.83
CA ASP A 86 -14.75 -2.53 9.83
C ASP A 86 -13.65 -1.83 9.03
N SER A 87 -13.95 -1.47 7.78
CA SER A 87 -12.98 -0.92 6.84
C SER A 87 -12.77 0.57 7.01
N TYR A 88 -11.51 0.96 7.09
CA TYR A 88 -11.05 2.36 7.08
C TYR A 88 -9.97 2.53 6.02
N GLY A 89 -9.96 3.67 5.34
CA GLY A 89 -8.95 3.96 4.35
C GLY A 89 -8.64 5.44 4.22
N ILE A 90 -7.40 5.74 3.95
CA ILE A 90 -6.97 7.09 3.57
C ILE A 90 -6.20 7.04 2.25
N ASP A 91 -6.43 8.03 1.43
CA ASP A 91 -5.64 8.31 0.23
C ASP A 91 -5.69 9.81 -0.07
N TYR A 92 -4.67 10.37 -0.69
CA TYR A 92 -4.70 11.78 -1.08
C TYR A 92 -5.51 12.03 -2.38
N SER A 93 -5.81 10.98 -3.14
CA SER A 93 -6.58 11.04 -4.38
C SER A 93 -8.08 11.05 -4.09
N GLU A 94 -8.72 12.22 -4.25
CA GLU A 94 -10.16 12.37 -4.08
C GLU A 94 -10.95 11.44 -4.99
N SER A 95 -10.54 11.31 -6.27
CA SER A 95 -11.21 10.45 -7.24
C SER A 95 -11.17 8.97 -6.87
N LEU A 96 -10.07 8.48 -6.28
CA LEU A 96 -9.96 7.09 -5.82
C LEU A 96 -10.76 6.87 -4.53
N ILE A 97 -10.78 7.82 -3.62
CA ILE A 97 -11.61 7.76 -2.40
C ILE A 97 -13.11 7.72 -2.75
N GLU A 98 -13.55 8.44 -3.78
CA GLU A 98 -14.94 8.34 -4.26
C GLU A 98 -15.24 6.92 -4.77
N VAL A 99 -14.33 6.30 -5.51
CA VAL A 99 -14.45 4.89 -5.94
C VAL A 99 -14.55 3.96 -4.73
N ALA A 100 -13.66 4.12 -3.74
CA ALA A 100 -13.65 3.29 -2.53
C ALA A 100 -14.97 3.36 -1.75
N LYS A 101 -15.55 4.58 -1.62
CA LYS A 101 -16.86 4.79 -0.96
C LYS A 101 -18.01 4.09 -1.68
N VAL A 102 -17.97 4.05 -3.02
CA VAL A 102 -19.00 3.34 -3.79
C VAL A 102 -18.80 1.83 -3.71
N ALA A 103 -17.55 1.35 -3.78
CA ALA A 103 -17.24 -0.08 -3.72
C ALA A 103 -17.50 -0.70 -2.33
N ILE A 104 -17.27 0.08 -1.25
CA ILE A 104 -17.46 -0.36 0.14
C ILE A 104 -18.29 0.69 0.89
N PRO A 105 -19.62 0.72 0.70
CA PRO A 105 -20.46 1.79 1.23
C PRO A 105 -20.48 1.90 2.77
N GLU A 106 -20.20 0.81 3.47
CA GLU A 106 -20.11 0.76 4.93
C GLU A 106 -18.72 1.15 5.46
N GLY A 107 -17.74 1.38 4.57
CA GLY A 107 -16.37 1.76 4.92
C GLY A 107 -16.22 3.25 5.24
N ASN A 108 -15.16 3.56 5.97
CA ASN A 108 -14.81 4.92 6.39
C ASN A 108 -13.60 5.42 5.59
N PHE A 109 -13.84 6.17 4.51
CA PHE A 109 -12.80 6.64 3.61
C PHE A 109 -12.63 8.15 3.65
N VAL A 110 -11.39 8.62 3.80
CA VAL A 110 -11.06 10.04 3.93
C VAL A 110 -9.95 10.42 2.96
N VAL A 111 -10.12 11.57 2.29
CA VAL A 111 -9.04 12.19 1.51
C VAL A 111 -8.04 12.80 2.47
N GLN A 112 -6.84 12.21 2.57
CA GLN A 112 -5.84 12.62 3.54
C GLN A 112 -4.42 12.24 3.11
N GLU A 113 -3.46 13.09 3.47
CA GLU A 113 -2.03 12.80 3.40
C GLU A 113 -1.64 11.67 4.36
N ALA A 114 -0.72 10.80 3.92
CA ALA A 114 -0.35 9.61 4.69
C ALA A 114 0.27 9.94 6.08
N ASP A 115 0.94 11.08 6.23
CA ASP A 115 1.56 11.49 7.50
C ASP A 115 0.61 12.22 8.48
N LYS A 116 -0.69 12.30 8.14
CA LYS A 116 -1.69 13.02 8.94
C LYS A 116 -2.83 12.12 9.38
N PRO A 117 -2.73 11.44 10.51
CA PRO A 117 -3.85 10.66 11.06
C PRO A 117 -5.10 11.52 11.24
N CYS A 118 -6.25 10.98 10.83
CA CYS A 118 -7.53 11.70 10.87
C CYS A 118 -8.62 11.00 11.68
N PHE A 119 -8.35 9.82 12.22
CA PHE A 119 -9.28 9.04 13.03
C PHE A 119 -8.85 9.06 14.52
N SER A 120 -8.74 10.25 15.10
CA SER A 120 -8.10 10.49 16.42
C SER A 120 -8.71 9.73 17.60
N GLU A 121 -10.00 9.37 17.53
CA GLU A 121 -10.70 8.64 18.60
C GLU A 121 -10.83 7.14 18.31
N THR A 122 -10.23 6.66 17.20
CA THR A 122 -10.31 5.27 16.79
C THR A 122 -8.96 4.59 17.01
N SER A 123 -8.99 3.46 17.69
CA SER A 123 -7.86 2.53 17.73
C SER A 123 -8.12 1.37 16.77
N PHE A 124 -7.08 0.96 16.04
CA PHE A 124 -7.18 -0.07 15.01
C PHE A 124 -6.59 -1.41 15.48
N ASP A 125 -7.24 -2.50 15.11
CA ASP A 125 -6.72 -3.84 15.32
C ASP A 125 -5.61 -4.16 14.30
N MET A 126 -5.71 -3.62 13.08
CA MET A 126 -4.69 -3.69 12.07
C MET A 126 -4.60 -2.37 11.30
N ILE A 127 -3.38 -1.89 11.09
CA ILE A 127 -3.08 -0.84 10.13
C ILE A 127 -2.10 -1.42 9.13
N PHE A 128 -2.40 -1.27 7.84
CA PHE A 128 -1.50 -1.74 6.79
C PHE A 128 -1.37 -0.76 5.63
N SER A 129 -0.38 -0.99 4.79
CA SER A 129 -0.20 -0.30 3.51
C SER A 129 0.30 -1.28 2.46
N ASN A 130 -0.22 -1.21 1.24
CA ASN A 130 0.19 -2.05 0.14
C ASN A 130 0.66 -1.23 -1.07
N GLY A 131 1.93 -1.33 -1.44
CA GLY A 131 2.45 -0.73 -2.65
C GLY A 131 2.49 0.82 -2.66
N VAL A 132 2.59 1.48 -1.50
CA VAL A 132 2.49 2.95 -1.37
C VAL A 132 3.78 3.61 -0.93
N PHE A 133 4.48 3.04 0.05
CA PHE A 133 5.59 3.68 0.75
C PHE A 133 6.74 4.11 -0.16
N PHE A 134 6.92 3.44 -1.28
CA PHE A 134 7.98 3.78 -2.23
C PHE A 134 7.67 5.02 -3.10
N TYR A 135 6.45 5.55 -3.04
CA TYR A 135 6.06 6.82 -3.66
C TYR A 135 6.28 8.03 -2.75
N PHE A 136 6.61 7.82 -1.49
CA PHE A 136 6.84 8.92 -0.56
C PHE A 136 8.10 9.73 -0.93
N PRO A 137 8.17 11.01 -0.50
CA PRO A 137 9.24 11.90 -0.94
C PRO A 137 10.62 11.48 -0.43
N ASP A 138 10.70 10.98 0.81
CA ASP A 138 11.95 10.61 1.47
C ASP A 138 11.75 9.68 2.66
N GLN A 139 12.85 9.17 3.22
CA GLN A 139 12.85 8.27 4.37
C GLN A 139 12.34 8.94 5.67
N GLU A 140 12.50 10.24 5.82
CA GLU A 140 12.00 10.95 6.99
C GLU A 140 10.47 11.06 6.97
N TYR A 141 9.88 11.23 5.80
CA TYR A 141 8.43 11.14 5.62
C TYR A 141 7.92 9.74 5.98
N VAL A 142 8.60 8.68 5.50
CA VAL A 142 8.30 7.27 5.84
C VAL A 142 8.27 7.08 7.36
N LYS A 143 9.30 7.53 8.08
CA LYS A 143 9.39 7.41 9.54
C LYS A 143 8.23 8.14 10.24
N ARG A 144 7.90 9.36 9.80
CA ARG A 144 6.75 10.09 10.36
C ARG A 144 5.44 9.34 10.18
N VAL A 145 5.19 8.79 8.98
CA VAL A 145 4.00 7.98 8.71
C VAL A 145 3.94 6.79 9.66
N ILE A 146 5.03 6.02 9.78
CA ILE A 146 5.09 4.85 10.66
C ILE A 146 4.81 5.25 12.11
N ILE A 147 5.49 6.27 12.66
CA ILE A 147 5.30 6.72 14.03
C ILE A 147 3.86 7.16 14.28
N ASN A 148 3.32 7.98 13.40
CA ASN A 148 1.98 8.55 13.57
C ASN A 148 0.91 7.45 13.60
N TRP A 149 1.01 6.45 12.72
CA TRP A 149 0.00 5.40 12.63
C TRP A 149 0.19 4.27 13.64
N THR A 150 1.43 3.91 14.01
CA THR A 150 1.65 2.90 15.08
C THR A 150 1.11 3.36 16.43
N ASN A 151 1.02 4.68 16.67
CA ASN A 151 0.37 5.22 17.86
C ASN A 151 -1.15 4.97 17.91
N GLN A 152 -1.79 4.75 16.75
CA GLN A 152 -3.24 4.48 16.64
C GLN A 152 -3.61 2.99 16.64
N ILE A 153 -2.63 2.11 16.76
CA ILE A 153 -2.86 0.66 16.88
C ILE A 153 -3.25 0.34 18.33
N SER A 154 -4.24 -0.51 18.51
CA SER A 154 -4.63 -1.06 19.81
C SER A 154 -3.54 -1.96 20.38
N THR A 155 -3.46 -2.11 21.70
CA THR A 155 -2.62 -3.15 22.34
C THR A 155 -2.94 -4.53 21.72
N GLY A 156 -1.91 -5.27 21.30
CA GLY A 156 -2.05 -6.53 20.57
C GLY A 156 -2.42 -6.39 19.09
N GLY A 157 -2.67 -5.17 18.60
CA GLY A 157 -2.92 -4.91 17.19
C GLY A 157 -1.64 -4.92 16.35
N GLN A 158 -1.79 -4.91 15.03
CA GLN A 158 -0.69 -5.16 14.09
C GLN A 158 -0.47 -4.01 13.11
N PHE A 159 0.80 -3.79 12.75
CA PHE A 159 1.21 -2.92 11.66
C PHE A 159 1.85 -3.74 10.55
N VAL A 160 1.38 -3.54 9.31
CA VAL A 160 1.82 -4.34 8.16
C VAL A 160 2.21 -3.45 6.99
N LEU A 161 3.38 -3.67 6.44
CA LEU A 161 3.84 -3.02 5.21
C LEU A 161 4.03 -4.09 4.14
N LEU A 162 3.34 -3.93 3.02
CA LEU A 162 3.36 -4.84 1.89
C LEU A 162 4.00 -4.18 0.67
N ASP A 163 4.61 -5.00 -0.18
CA ASP A 163 5.19 -4.63 -1.47
C ASP A 163 6.29 -3.55 -1.37
N LEU A 164 7.16 -3.63 -0.34
CA LEU A 164 8.29 -2.73 -0.19
C LEU A 164 9.44 -3.11 -1.14
N PRO A 165 9.96 -2.19 -1.97
CA PRO A 165 11.14 -2.45 -2.81
C PRO A 165 12.39 -2.66 -1.96
N ASP A 166 13.04 -3.81 -2.12
CA ASP A 166 14.27 -4.14 -1.40
C ASP A 166 15.45 -3.42 -2.03
N LYS A 167 16.19 -2.68 -1.21
CA LYS A 167 17.37 -1.91 -1.62
C LYS A 167 18.48 -2.78 -2.18
N GLU A 168 18.58 -4.02 -1.74
CA GLU A 168 19.54 -5.00 -2.26
C GLU A 168 19.39 -5.19 -3.78
N TYR A 169 18.17 -5.09 -4.30
CA TYR A 169 17.84 -5.29 -5.70
C TYR A 169 17.71 -4.00 -6.52
N GLU A 170 17.89 -2.82 -5.94
CA GLU A 170 17.66 -1.52 -6.61
C GLU A 170 18.35 -1.44 -7.98
N LYS A 171 19.63 -1.80 -8.04
CA LYS A 171 20.41 -1.75 -9.30
C LYS A 171 19.85 -2.69 -10.36
N ILE A 172 19.52 -3.93 -9.98
CA ILE A 172 19.00 -4.95 -10.91
C ILE A 172 17.59 -4.56 -11.36
N TYR A 173 16.76 -4.08 -10.45
CA TYR A 173 15.43 -3.58 -10.74
C TYR A 173 15.43 -2.49 -11.82
N HIS A 174 16.29 -1.48 -11.69
CA HIS A 174 16.40 -0.42 -12.69
C HIS A 174 16.95 -0.93 -14.03
N GLN A 175 17.90 -1.86 -14.01
CA GLN A 175 18.43 -2.45 -15.23
C GLN A 175 17.36 -3.22 -16.02
N GLU A 176 16.53 -4.01 -15.34
CA GLU A 176 15.48 -4.78 -15.98
C GLU A 176 14.34 -3.91 -16.48
N ARG A 177 13.92 -2.91 -15.73
CA ARG A 177 12.94 -1.94 -16.20
C ARG A 177 13.41 -1.19 -17.44
N LYS A 178 14.68 -0.77 -17.46
CA LYS A 178 15.27 -0.10 -18.63
C LYS A 178 15.29 -1.00 -19.86
N LYS A 179 15.56 -2.30 -19.70
CA LYS A 179 15.52 -3.29 -20.81
C LYS A 179 14.11 -3.48 -21.37
N ALA A 180 13.07 -3.34 -20.55
CA ALA A 180 11.68 -3.45 -21.00
C ALA A 180 11.23 -2.26 -21.87
N TYR A 181 11.93 -1.14 -21.82
CA TYR A 181 11.68 0.01 -22.69
C TYR A 181 12.37 -0.18 -24.03
N LYS A 182 11.62 0.05 -25.12
CA LYS A 182 12.19 0.04 -26.49
C LYS A 182 13.23 1.14 -26.70
N ASP A 183 13.09 2.25 -25.99
CA ASP A 183 13.98 3.39 -26.00
C ASP A 183 14.49 3.70 -24.59
N PRO A 184 15.79 3.44 -24.31
CA PRO A 184 16.39 3.74 -23.01
C PRO A 184 16.39 5.23 -22.63
N ALA A 185 16.44 6.14 -23.60
CA ALA A 185 16.38 7.58 -23.33
C ALA A 185 14.99 8.00 -22.84
N LYS A 186 13.96 7.35 -23.37
CA LYS A 186 12.58 7.55 -22.90
C LYS A 186 12.40 7.08 -21.46
N TYR A 187 13.01 5.95 -21.07
CA TYR A 187 13.00 5.50 -19.68
C TYR A 187 13.57 6.55 -18.73
N GLU A 188 14.76 7.08 -19.06
CA GLU A 188 15.40 8.11 -18.23
C GLU A 188 14.54 9.39 -18.12
N ALA A 189 13.92 9.81 -19.23
CA ALA A 189 13.05 10.98 -19.26
C ALA A 189 11.77 10.77 -18.43
N ASP A 190 11.11 9.63 -18.60
CA ASP A 190 9.85 9.31 -17.91
C ASP A 190 10.04 9.17 -16.39
N TYR A 191 11.20 8.61 -15.94
CA TYR A 191 11.47 8.33 -14.52
C TYR A 191 12.38 9.35 -13.84
N LYS A 192 12.83 10.41 -14.53
CA LYS A 192 13.70 11.45 -13.95
C LYS A 192 13.10 12.06 -12.67
N ASP A 193 11.79 12.31 -12.67
CA ASP A 193 11.05 12.94 -11.58
C ASP A 193 10.10 11.96 -10.87
N LEU A 194 10.15 10.66 -11.22
CA LEU A 194 9.30 9.60 -10.69
C LEU A 194 10.14 8.53 -9.99
N ARG A 195 10.95 8.94 -9.03
CA ARG A 195 11.81 8.01 -8.28
C ARG A 195 11.00 7.24 -7.25
N HIS A 196 11.30 5.93 -7.16
CA HIS A 196 10.85 5.10 -6.06
C HIS A 196 11.87 5.11 -4.94
N LEU A 197 11.39 5.06 -3.69
CA LEU A 197 12.24 4.73 -2.56
C LEU A 197 12.50 3.22 -2.54
N PHE A 198 13.71 2.86 -2.10
CA PHE A 198 14.09 1.49 -1.79
C PHE A 198 14.41 1.38 -0.31
N PHE A 199 14.12 0.23 0.27
CA PHE A 199 14.19 0.02 1.71
C PHE A 199 15.20 -1.07 2.04
N ASP A 200 16.08 -0.79 2.99
CA ASP A 200 16.86 -1.83 3.64
C ASP A 200 15.97 -2.53 4.69
N LYS A 201 15.70 -3.82 4.46
CA LYS A 201 14.76 -4.59 5.28
C LYS A 201 15.15 -4.68 6.75
N ASN A 202 16.48 -4.74 7.04
CA ASN A 202 16.97 -4.77 8.40
C ASN A 202 16.79 -3.42 9.09
N SER A 203 17.12 -2.33 8.39
CA SER A 203 16.93 -0.97 8.92
C SER A 203 15.45 -0.65 9.21
N VAL A 204 14.52 -1.13 8.37
CA VAL A 204 13.08 -0.95 8.64
C VAL A 204 12.66 -1.77 9.87
N ALA A 205 13.12 -3.01 9.99
CA ALA A 205 12.82 -3.86 11.14
C ALA A 205 13.37 -3.25 12.45
N GLU A 206 14.64 -2.86 12.47
CA GLU A 206 15.29 -2.20 13.62
C GLU A 206 14.55 -0.90 14.00
N PHE A 207 14.12 -0.11 13.03
CA PHE A 207 13.36 1.10 13.31
C PHE A 207 12.03 0.80 14.00
N LEU A 208 11.27 -0.21 13.53
CA LEU A 208 10.02 -0.63 14.16
C LEU A 208 10.25 -1.10 15.61
N GLU A 209 11.31 -1.87 15.87
CA GLU A 209 11.70 -2.28 17.23
C GLU A 209 12.06 -1.08 18.11
N THR A 210 12.79 -0.10 17.57
CA THR A 210 13.20 1.12 18.28
C THR A 210 12.03 1.96 18.75
N ILE A 211 10.94 2.01 17.96
CA ILE A 211 9.70 2.71 18.34
C ILE A 211 8.76 1.87 19.21
N GLY A 212 9.19 0.71 19.66
CA GLY A 212 8.49 -0.13 20.64
C GLY A 212 7.61 -1.23 20.05
N MET A 213 7.61 -1.43 18.73
CA MET A 213 6.91 -2.56 18.14
C MET A 213 7.62 -3.88 18.47
N ARG A 214 6.87 -4.99 18.48
CA ARG A 214 7.35 -6.34 18.82
C ARG A 214 7.03 -7.32 17.70
N ASP A 215 7.62 -8.51 17.77
CA ASP A 215 7.40 -9.62 16.83
C ASP A 215 7.60 -9.18 15.37
N VAL A 216 8.62 -8.36 15.13
CA VAL A 216 8.93 -7.85 13.80
C VAL A 216 9.40 -8.99 12.91
N ARG A 217 8.65 -9.28 11.85
CA ARG A 217 8.93 -10.36 10.91
C ARG A 217 8.98 -9.82 9.48
N VAL A 218 10.08 -10.10 8.80
CA VAL A 218 10.26 -9.80 7.38
C VAL A 218 10.03 -11.08 6.58
N PHE A 219 9.31 -10.98 5.49
CA PHE A 219 9.01 -12.13 4.62
C PHE A 219 8.94 -11.70 3.14
N PRO A 220 9.15 -12.63 2.19
CA PRO A 220 9.09 -12.33 0.77
C PRO A 220 7.66 -11.98 0.35
N HIS A 221 7.53 -11.40 -0.84
CA HIS A 221 6.21 -11.12 -1.42
C HIS A 221 5.39 -12.41 -1.54
N ALA A 222 4.09 -12.34 -1.17
CA ALA A 222 3.20 -13.50 -1.06
C ALA A 222 2.91 -14.19 -2.42
N VAL A 223 3.00 -13.45 -3.53
CA VAL A 223 2.66 -13.93 -4.86
C VAL A 223 3.92 -14.02 -5.74
N PRO A 224 4.58 -15.18 -5.84
CA PRO A 224 5.82 -15.32 -6.62
C PRO A 224 5.65 -15.05 -8.12
N SER A 225 4.43 -15.25 -8.66
CA SER A 225 4.12 -14.96 -10.06
C SER A 225 3.93 -13.47 -10.37
N TYR A 226 3.78 -12.61 -9.36
CA TYR A 226 3.83 -11.16 -9.56
C TYR A 226 5.20 -10.73 -10.05
N GLY A 227 5.26 -10.04 -11.17
CA GLY A 227 6.53 -9.78 -11.87
C GLY A 227 7.58 -9.00 -11.07
N ASN A 228 7.15 -8.20 -10.09
CA ASN A 228 8.05 -7.50 -9.18
C ASN A 228 8.36 -8.28 -7.89
N ALA A 229 7.72 -9.43 -7.63
CA ALA A 229 7.79 -10.13 -6.34
C ALA A 229 9.21 -10.35 -5.82
N ARG A 230 10.15 -10.75 -6.69
CA ARG A 230 11.55 -11.01 -6.33
C ARG A 230 12.33 -9.77 -5.84
N PHE A 231 11.81 -8.58 -6.11
CA PHE A 231 12.40 -7.29 -5.71
C PHE A 231 11.70 -6.69 -4.50
N ARG A 232 10.77 -7.41 -3.91
CA ARG A 232 9.86 -6.93 -2.88
C ARG A 232 9.95 -7.77 -1.63
N PHE A 233 9.72 -7.12 -0.51
CA PHE A 233 9.50 -7.79 0.77
C PHE A 233 8.31 -7.17 1.49
N ASN A 234 7.84 -7.90 2.47
CA ASN A 234 6.77 -7.50 3.37
C ASN A 234 7.28 -7.52 4.80
N ILE A 235 6.64 -6.75 5.68
CA ILE A 235 6.98 -6.72 7.10
C ILE A 235 5.69 -6.64 7.93
N ILE A 236 5.66 -7.35 9.03
CA ILE A 236 4.59 -7.33 10.02
C ILE A 236 5.18 -7.20 11.42
N CYS A 237 4.52 -6.43 12.28
CA CYS A 237 4.87 -6.31 13.68
C CYS A 237 3.61 -6.08 14.53
N SER A 238 3.74 -6.22 15.85
CA SER A 238 2.66 -6.08 16.81
C SER A 238 2.93 -4.96 17.82
N LYS A 239 1.88 -4.29 18.26
CA LYS A 239 1.93 -3.35 19.38
C LYS A 239 1.80 -4.13 20.69
N PRO A 240 2.73 -3.98 21.63
CA PRO A 240 2.68 -4.66 22.93
C PRO A 240 1.51 -4.22 23.79
#